data_7ffa432c1dcaa6dfef31f7bca6323be5
#
_entry.id   7ffa432c1dcaa6dfef31f7bca6323be5
#
_cell.length_a   1.000
_cell.length_b   1.000
_cell.length_c   1.000
_cell.angle_alpha   90.00
_cell.angle_beta   90.00
_cell.angle_gamma   90.00
#
_symmetry.space_group_name_H-M   'P 1'
#
loop_
_entity.id
_entity.type
_entity.pdbx_description
1 polymer ?
#
loop_
_entity_poly.entity_id
_entity_poly.type
_entity_poly.pdbx_seq_one_letter_code
_entity_poly.pdbx_strand_id
1 'polypeptide(L)' 'MVNITMVITREHEVVKVFEYQVAEELREVAEGMEGMPFPMYGLYEGCTGEIVGVL' A
#
# COMPACT_ATOMS: atom_id res chain seq x y z
N MET A 1 -0.70 16.97 -3.96
CA MET A 1 -0.76 15.51 -4.17
C MET A 1 -0.15 14.80 -2.99
N VAL A 2 -0.69 13.66 -2.64
CA VAL A 2 -0.22 12.85 -1.52
C VAL A 2 0.63 11.71 -2.08
N ASN A 3 1.83 11.54 -1.53
CA ASN A 3 2.73 10.46 -1.96
C ASN A 3 2.48 9.23 -1.09
N ILE A 4 2.19 8.12 -1.73
CA ILE A 4 1.87 6.86 -1.05
C ILE A 4 2.97 5.85 -1.34
N THR A 5 3.47 5.19 -0.30
CA THR A 5 4.39 4.07 -0.43
C THR A 5 3.66 2.82 0.04
N MET A 6 3.58 1.82 -0.83
CA MET A 6 2.90 0.56 -0.53
C MET A 6 3.88 -0.57 -0.76
N VAL A 7 3.92 -1.52 0.17
CA VAL A 7 4.73 -2.73 0.01
C VAL A 7 3.83 -3.93 -0.20
N ILE A 8 4.29 -4.86 -1.02
CA ILE A 8 3.62 -6.14 -1.23
C ILE A 8 4.53 -7.23 -0.71
N THR A 9 4.00 -8.04 0.19
CA THR A 9 4.79 -9.09 0.85
C THR A 9 4.17 -10.46 0.61
N ARG A 10 5.01 -11.47 0.61
CA ARG A 10 4.61 -12.87 0.59
C ARG A 10 5.46 -13.59 1.63
N GLU A 11 4.81 -14.25 2.58
CA GLU A 11 5.50 -14.99 3.65
C GLU A 11 6.54 -14.11 4.35
N HIS A 12 6.15 -12.87 4.64
CA HIS A 12 6.95 -11.86 5.34
C HIS A 12 8.12 -11.30 4.54
N GLU A 13 8.23 -11.66 3.25
CA GLU A 13 9.26 -11.09 2.39
C GLU A 13 8.64 -10.05 1.46
N VAL A 14 9.33 -8.92 1.32
CA VAL A 14 8.89 -7.87 0.39
C VAL A 14 9.19 -8.32 -1.03
N VAL A 15 8.16 -8.42 -1.86
CA VAL A 15 8.32 -8.82 -3.26
C VAL A 15 8.21 -7.62 -4.19
N LYS A 16 7.57 -6.52 -3.75
CA LYS A 16 7.45 -5.33 -4.59
C LYS A 16 7.16 -4.12 -3.72
N VAL A 17 7.68 -2.97 -4.12
CA VAL A 17 7.39 -1.69 -3.50
C VAL A 17 6.83 -0.77 -4.58
N PHE A 18 5.69 -0.15 -4.30
CA PHE A 18 5.10 0.84 -5.19
C PHE A 18 5.10 2.21 -4.53
N GLU A 19 5.41 3.23 -5.33
CA GLU A 19 5.26 4.61 -4.92
C GLU A 19 4.37 5.29 -5.94
N TYR A 20 3.33 5.97 -5.47
CA TYR A 20 2.38 6.63 -6.36
C TYR A 20 1.76 7.82 -5.66
N GLN A 21 1.03 8.63 -6.43
CA GLN A 21 0.42 9.84 -5.92
C GLN A 21 -1.10 9.74 -6.04
N VAL A 22 -1.78 10.26 -5.04
CA VAL A 22 -3.24 10.35 -5.05
C VAL A 22 -3.65 11.79 -4.73
N ALA A 23 -4.91 12.10 -5.04
CA ALA A 23 -5.47 13.43 -4.76
C ALA A 23 -5.48 13.70 -3.26
N GLU A 24 -5.35 14.98 -2.90
CA GLU A 24 -5.31 15.40 -1.50
C GLU A 24 -6.57 14.97 -0.72
N GLU A 25 -7.71 14.89 -1.39
CA GLU A 25 -8.95 14.44 -0.76
C GLU A 25 -8.86 13.02 -0.21
N LEU A 26 -7.91 12.22 -0.69
CA LEU A 26 -7.74 10.84 -0.25
C LEU A 26 -6.74 10.68 0.88
N ARG A 27 -6.17 11.77 1.38
CA ARG A 27 -5.15 11.71 2.44
C ARG A 27 -5.68 11.02 3.69
N GLU A 28 -6.85 11.41 4.17
CA GLU A 28 -7.40 10.80 5.38
C GLU A 28 -7.68 9.32 5.20
N VAL A 29 -8.18 8.93 4.04
CA VAL A 29 -8.43 7.51 3.75
C VAL A 29 -7.12 6.74 3.75
N ALA A 30 -6.08 7.29 3.10
CA ALA A 30 -4.76 6.63 3.03
C ALA A 30 -4.15 6.51 4.43
N GLU A 31 -4.23 7.56 5.24
CA GLU A 31 -3.69 7.53 6.59
C GLU A 31 -4.43 6.52 7.46
N GLY A 32 -5.74 6.38 7.26
CA GLY A 32 -6.52 5.39 7.99
C GLY A 32 -6.19 3.96 7.59
N MET A 33 -5.66 3.76 6.39
CA MET A 33 -5.26 2.44 5.91
C MET A 33 -3.80 2.12 6.20
N GLU A 34 -3.02 3.09 6.65
CA GLU A 34 -1.60 2.90 6.92
C GLU A 34 -1.41 1.85 8.02
N GLY A 35 -0.56 0.86 7.74
CA GLY A 35 -0.28 -0.21 8.67
C GLY A 35 -1.32 -1.32 8.71
N MET A 36 -2.38 -1.23 7.88
CA MET A 36 -3.44 -2.24 7.85
C MET A 36 -3.25 -3.14 6.63
N PRO A 37 -2.86 -4.41 6.82
CA PRO A 37 -2.65 -5.30 5.68
C PRO A 37 -3.97 -5.63 4.98
N PHE A 38 -3.89 -5.80 3.66
CA PHE A 38 -5.04 -6.16 2.85
C PHE A 38 -4.62 -7.19 1.78
N PRO A 39 -5.56 -8.04 1.35
CA PRO A 39 -5.22 -9.06 0.36
C PRO A 39 -5.02 -8.43 -1.02
N MET A 40 -4.10 -9.02 -1.78
CA MET A 40 -3.86 -8.59 -3.15
C MET A 40 -4.48 -9.58 -4.13
N TYR A 41 -4.82 -9.08 -5.31
CA TYR A 41 -5.45 -9.88 -6.35
C TYR A 41 -4.70 -9.71 -7.67
N GLY A 42 -5.05 -10.52 -8.65
CA GLY A 42 -4.46 -10.43 -9.97
C GLY A 42 -3.01 -10.91 -9.97
N LEU A 43 -2.12 -10.07 -10.46
CA LEU A 43 -0.70 -10.43 -10.60
C LEU A 43 -0.05 -10.80 -9.27
N TYR A 44 -0.52 -10.21 -8.17
CA TYR A 44 0.05 -10.43 -6.82
C TYR A 44 -0.90 -11.23 -5.95
N GLU A 45 -1.72 -12.07 -6.54
CA GLU A 45 -2.63 -12.92 -5.80
C GLU A 45 -1.86 -13.80 -4.82
N GLY A 46 -2.35 -13.91 -3.60
CA GLY A 46 -1.68 -14.66 -2.55
C GLY A 46 -0.69 -13.83 -1.74
N CYS A 47 -0.45 -12.59 -2.16
CA CYS A 47 0.41 -11.67 -1.42
C CYS A 47 -0.44 -10.74 -0.55
N THR A 48 0.22 -10.01 0.33
CA THR A 48 -0.42 -9.02 1.20
C THR A 48 0.11 -7.64 0.86
N GLY A 49 -0.78 -6.67 0.74
CA GLY A 49 -0.41 -5.28 0.52
C GLY A 49 -0.55 -4.47 1.80
N GLU A 50 0.28 -3.46 1.95
CA GLU A 50 0.23 -2.59 3.11
C GLU A 50 0.77 -1.21 2.76
N ILE A 51 0.05 -0.17 3.14
CA ILE A 51 0.54 1.20 2.98
C ILE A 51 1.47 1.47 4.17
N VAL A 52 2.72 1.82 3.87
CA VAL A 52 3.74 2.06 4.91
C VAL A 52 4.15 3.52 5.00
N GLY A 53 3.72 4.36 4.07
CA GLY A 53 4.04 5.77 4.11
C GLY A 53 3.00 6.61 3.40
N VAL A 54 2.62 7.72 4.02
CA VAL A 54 1.71 8.71 3.45
C VAL A 54 2.35 10.08 3.68
N LEU A 55 2.82 10.71 2.59
CA LEU A 55 3.50 12.01 2.70
C LEU A 55 2.73 13.13 1.98
#